data_05cb15a029f2e2ee457c9467ab063d11
#
_entry.id   05cb15a029f2e2ee457c9467ab063d11
#
_cell.length_a   1.000
_cell.length_b   1.000
_cell.length_c   1.000
_cell.angle_alpha   90.00
_cell.angle_beta   90.00
_cell.angle_gamma   90.00
#
_symmetry.space_group_name_H-M   'P 1'
#
loop_
_entity.id
_entity.type
_entity.pdbx_description
1 polymer ?
#
loop_
_entity_poly.entity_id
_entity_poly.type
_entity_poly.pdbx_seq_one_letter_code
_entity_poly.pdbx_strand_id
1 'polypeptide(L)'
;MIPALSVALLLQVVSASQDTTTGRPCRVAVDSMGHYAESTNPAGEKTTNGGGGVLAHCAGTGTTISADSFAHYGTLGRLDLIGRVQIRDTALALDAHYASYFLKDERLEAHNNVVAVNRRTGSVLRGPNLKYWRAVKGVRDTVEMYATQRPTVEYRQAQPPDSAPQEPYIIVADRLRLKGDDRMWAAGKVTVDRSDFASRSDSMLLDQLSGFGVLVGKPTVEGRGRTATGDSGKGYTLVGTRIELALSQRDIRAVKALGHGKATGADWILTADTIDLRIADRVLQQTFAWGDSLRPHAVSVLYTIRSDSLAIDSPGEVLTESRAFGKAFATAKRDSTTPANQTDWVTGDSIRIRFVQEEDSITKRAHSRLHELLARGSARALTHHPDKSDTTKVGPAINYSRGHEITLSMLRDRIDRVIVVGTADGVHLEPRPAVAADSLKRAKPDSTRPPPCTAVP
;
A
#
# COMPACT_ATOMS: atom_id res chain seq x y z
N MET A 1 49.08 34.07 9.85
CA MET A 1 49.49 32.68 9.57
C MET A 1 48.87 31.79 10.62
N ILE A 2 47.75 31.13 10.26
CA ILE A 2 47.03 30.18 11.10
C ILE A 2 46.91 28.92 10.26
N PRO A 3 47.37 27.75 10.66
CA PRO A 3 47.27 26.55 9.85
C PRO A 3 45.86 25.92 9.96
N ALA A 4 45.36 25.55 8.80
CA ALA A 4 44.10 24.79 8.66
C ALA A 4 44.30 23.36 9.18
N LEU A 5 43.48 22.97 10.15
CA LEU A 5 43.35 21.57 10.60
C LEU A 5 42.38 20.85 9.66
N SER A 6 42.91 19.96 8.83
CA SER A 6 42.10 19.03 8.04
C SER A 6 41.66 17.88 8.91
N VAL A 7 40.39 17.81 9.26
CA VAL A 7 39.76 16.67 9.92
C VAL A 7 39.39 15.65 8.83
N ALA A 8 40.20 14.60 8.70
CA ALA A 8 39.88 13.44 7.90
C ALA A 8 38.82 12.60 8.62
N LEU A 9 37.58 12.62 8.13
CA LEU A 9 36.49 11.77 8.60
C LEU A 9 36.70 10.36 8.02
N LEU A 10 37.30 9.46 8.80
CA LEU A 10 37.38 8.04 8.51
C LEU A 10 35.98 7.44 8.65
N LEU A 11 35.30 7.26 7.50
CA LEU A 11 34.16 6.35 7.38
C LEU A 11 34.66 4.91 7.62
N GLN A 12 34.52 4.42 8.83
CA GLN A 12 34.61 2.99 9.08
C GLN A 12 33.37 2.31 8.47
N VAL A 13 33.54 1.76 7.27
CA VAL A 13 32.64 0.74 6.74
C VAL A 13 32.76 -0.46 7.66
N VAL A 14 31.77 -0.64 8.53
CA VAL A 14 31.60 -1.87 9.31
C VAL A 14 31.22 -2.94 8.28
N SER A 15 32.22 -3.64 7.75
CA SER A 15 32.04 -4.89 7.05
C SER A 15 31.44 -5.87 8.05
N ALA A 16 30.15 -6.18 7.90
CA ALA A 16 29.53 -7.30 8.60
C ALA A 16 30.38 -8.53 8.27
N SER A 17 31.09 -9.06 9.28
CA SER A 17 31.83 -10.28 9.17
C SER A 17 30.87 -11.40 8.77
N GLN A 18 30.91 -11.80 7.51
CA GLN A 18 30.24 -13.01 7.04
C GLN A 18 30.85 -14.18 7.81
N ASP A 19 29.99 -14.86 8.55
CA ASP A 19 30.35 -16.04 9.32
C ASP A 19 30.91 -17.10 8.36
N THR A 20 32.23 -17.32 8.43
CA THR A 20 33.00 -18.14 7.46
C THR A 20 32.78 -19.64 7.62
N THR A 21 31.88 -20.07 8.52
CA THR A 21 31.59 -21.49 8.79
C THR A 21 30.62 -22.14 7.81
N THR A 22 29.94 -21.37 6.96
CA THR A 22 28.86 -21.87 6.07
C THR A 22 29.34 -22.45 4.72
N GLY A 23 30.62 -22.50 4.45
CA GLY A 23 31.15 -22.82 3.12
C GLY A 23 31.54 -24.27 2.84
N ARG A 24 31.44 -25.20 3.79
CA ARG A 24 31.84 -26.60 3.60
C ARG A 24 30.65 -27.52 3.36
N PRO A 25 30.78 -28.54 2.44
CA PRO A 25 29.76 -29.56 2.28
C PRO A 25 29.51 -30.32 3.59
N CYS A 26 28.25 -30.66 3.85
CA CYS A 26 27.86 -31.46 5.02
C CYS A 26 28.32 -32.92 4.83
N ARG A 27 29.20 -33.38 5.71
CA ARG A 27 29.48 -34.80 5.87
C ARG A 27 28.74 -35.30 7.11
N VAL A 28 27.64 -36.00 6.90
CA VAL A 28 26.82 -36.52 7.99
C VAL A 28 27.56 -37.64 8.72
N ALA A 29 27.77 -37.47 10.01
CA ALA A 29 28.29 -38.47 10.91
C ALA A 29 27.20 -38.82 11.94
N VAL A 30 26.95 -40.09 12.17
CA VAL A 30 25.97 -40.58 13.14
C VAL A 30 26.66 -40.70 14.48
N ASP A 31 26.12 -40.04 15.50
CA ASP A 31 26.64 -40.05 16.88
C ASP A 31 26.06 -41.17 17.72
N SER A 32 24.76 -41.43 17.56
CA SER A 32 24.05 -42.49 18.24
C SER A 32 22.79 -42.96 17.48
N MET A 33 22.46 -44.21 17.63
CA MET A 33 21.24 -44.86 17.15
C MET A 33 20.95 -46.13 17.95
N GLY A 34 19.66 -46.53 18.02
CA GLY A 34 19.26 -47.72 18.77
C GLY A 34 19.53 -49.05 18.02
N HIS A 35 19.37 -49.05 16.69
CA HIS A 35 19.64 -50.20 15.84
C HIS A 35 20.10 -49.79 14.45
N TYR A 36 20.77 -50.70 13.76
CA TYR A 36 21.38 -50.53 12.46
C TYR A 36 21.20 -51.75 11.57
N ALA A 37 20.95 -51.54 10.30
CA ALA A 37 20.87 -52.61 9.30
C ALA A 37 21.41 -52.12 7.96
N GLU A 38 22.16 -53.00 7.26
CA GLU A 38 22.54 -52.79 5.87
C GLU A 38 21.79 -53.75 4.98
N SER A 39 21.37 -53.30 3.83
CA SER A 39 20.80 -54.12 2.77
C SER A 39 21.46 -53.76 1.44
N THR A 40 21.62 -54.79 0.58
CA THR A 40 22.13 -54.62 -0.77
C THR A 40 21.09 -55.17 -1.72
N ASN A 41 20.65 -54.35 -2.68
CA ASN A 41 19.70 -54.80 -3.70
C ASN A 41 20.39 -55.67 -4.78
N PRO A 42 19.66 -56.37 -5.68
CA PRO A 42 20.24 -57.17 -6.74
C PRO A 42 21.14 -56.39 -7.72
N ALA A 43 20.97 -55.08 -7.80
CA ALA A 43 21.81 -54.16 -8.61
C ALA A 43 23.12 -53.75 -7.90
N GLY A 44 23.39 -54.26 -6.71
CA GLY A 44 24.58 -53.94 -5.90
C GLY A 44 24.49 -52.59 -5.15
N GLU A 45 23.33 -51.96 -5.12
CA GLU A 45 23.17 -50.68 -4.41
C GLU A 45 22.98 -50.96 -2.91
N LYS A 46 23.80 -50.30 -2.09
CA LYS A 46 23.77 -50.37 -0.66
C LYS A 46 22.83 -49.34 -0.06
N THR A 47 21.95 -49.78 0.82
CA THR A 47 21.11 -48.93 1.67
C THR A 47 21.43 -49.23 3.15
N THR A 48 21.71 -48.16 3.89
CA THR A 48 21.95 -48.23 5.32
C THR A 48 20.73 -47.68 6.07
N ASN A 49 20.17 -48.39 6.98
CA ASN A 49 19.01 -48.01 7.76
C ASN A 49 19.39 -47.97 9.25
N GLY A 50 18.91 -46.94 9.96
CA GLY A 50 19.05 -46.86 11.41
C GLY A 50 17.78 -46.32 12.07
N GLY A 51 17.55 -46.67 13.32
CA GLY A 51 16.36 -46.29 14.05
C GLY A 51 16.52 -46.40 15.55
N GLY A 52 15.40 -46.17 16.27
CA GLY A 52 15.40 -46.18 17.74
C GLY A 52 15.90 -44.85 18.35
N GLY A 53 15.70 -43.76 17.64
CA GLY A 53 16.24 -42.43 18.00
C GLY A 53 17.63 -42.25 17.44
N VAL A 54 17.75 -41.37 16.43
CA VAL A 54 19.00 -41.09 15.69
C VAL A 54 19.48 -39.73 16.04
N LEU A 55 20.74 -39.59 16.45
CA LEU A 55 21.46 -38.31 16.55
C LEU A 55 22.64 -38.35 15.59
N ALA A 56 22.81 -37.28 14.87
CA ALA A 56 23.87 -37.10 13.89
C ALA A 56 24.28 -35.64 13.79
N HIS A 57 25.45 -35.40 13.20
CA HIS A 57 25.92 -34.05 12.93
C HIS A 57 26.59 -33.93 11.57
N CYS A 58 26.66 -32.72 11.04
CA CYS A 58 27.50 -32.42 9.88
C CYS A 58 28.92 -32.11 10.35
N ALA A 59 29.88 -32.97 10.08
CA ALA A 59 31.27 -32.78 10.49
C ALA A 59 31.83 -31.43 9.97
N GLY A 60 32.35 -30.63 10.86
CA GLY A 60 32.98 -29.34 10.58
C GLY A 60 32.02 -28.17 10.31
N THR A 61 30.71 -28.30 10.57
CA THR A 61 29.73 -27.20 10.35
C THR A 61 28.88 -26.85 11.57
N GLY A 62 28.95 -27.59 12.69
CA GLY A 62 28.11 -27.37 13.87
C GLY A 62 26.62 -27.66 13.67
N THR A 63 26.23 -28.23 12.54
CA THR A 63 24.82 -28.62 12.28
C THR A 63 24.54 -29.94 13.01
N THR A 64 23.46 -29.98 13.81
CA THR A 64 22.95 -31.19 14.46
C THR A 64 21.67 -31.67 13.79
N ILE A 65 21.51 -32.98 13.75
CA ILE A 65 20.39 -33.67 13.11
C ILE A 65 19.83 -34.70 14.09
N SER A 66 18.51 -34.72 14.28
CA SER A 66 17.85 -35.81 15.01
C SER A 66 16.58 -36.28 14.26
N ALA A 67 16.28 -37.56 14.37
CA ALA A 67 15.09 -38.20 13.81
C ALA A 67 14.75 -39.49 14.56
N ASP A 68 13.57 -40.05 14.34
CA ASP A 68 13.23 -41.40 14.87
C ASP A 68 14.02 -42.49 14.15
N SER A 69 14.17 -42.34 12.82
CA SER A 69 14.91 -43.28 11.96
C SER A 69 15.46 -42.58 10.70
N PHE A 70 16.38 -43.24 10.03
CA PHE A 70 16.93 -42.79 8.73
C PHE A 70 17.10 -43.95 7.75
N ALA A 71 17.16 -43.61 6.46
CA ALA A 71 17.61 -44.46 5.38
C ALA A 71 18.64 -43.69 4.53
N HIS A 72 19.84 -44.25 4.39
CA HIS A 72 20.90 -43.67 3.54
C HIS A 72 21.10 -44.52 2.29
N TYR A 73 20.92 -43.89 1.14
CA TYR A 73 21.09 -44.48 -0.19
C TYR A 73 22.41 -44.00 -0.77
N GLY A 74 23.47 -44.81 -0.57
CA GLY A 74 24.85 -44.40 -0.90
C GLY A 74 25.07 -44.03 -2.37
N THR A 75 24.54 -44.85 -3.29
CA THR A 75 24.63 -44.60 -4.75
C THR A 75 23.92 -43.33 -5.18
N LEU A 76 22.78 -43.03 -4.57
CA LEU A 76 21.97 -41.82 -4.85
C LEU A 76 22.53 -40.57 -4.14
N GLY A 77 23.38 -40.74 -3.12
CA GLY A 77 23.83 -39.65 -2.27
C GLY A 77 22.66 -38.98 -1.55
N ARG A 78 21.67 -39.78 -1.06
CA ARG A 78 20.45 -39.29 -0.41
C ARG A 78 20.34 -39.88 0.99
N LEU A 79 20.02 -39.04 1.96
CA LEU A 79 19.69 -39.41 3.32
C LEU A 79 18.26 -39.00 3.62
N ASP A 80 17.41 -39.97 3.89
CA ASP A 80 16.03 -39.78 4.33
C ASP A 80 15.95 -39.83 5.84
N LEU A 81 15.34 -38.87 6.47
CA LEU A 81 15.08 -38.75 7.90
C LEU A 81 13.58 -38.87 8.15
N ILE A 82 13.17 -39.70 9.07
CA ILE A 82 11.78 -40.09 9.27
C ILE A 82 11.41 -39.97 10.75
N GLY A 83 10.28 -39.31 11.01
CA GLY A 83 9.72 -39.08 12.32
C GLY A 83 10.48 -38.06 13.17
N ARG A 84 9.77 -37.05 13.71
CA ARG A 84 10.29 -36.00 14.59
C ARG A 84 11.65 -35.42 14.14
N VAL A 85 11.77 -35.15 12.85
CA VAL A 85 13.00 -34.62 12.27
C VAL A 85 13.28 -33.24 12.81
N GLN A 86 14.48 -33.03 13.34
CA GLN A 86 14.98 -31.75 13.79
C GLN A 86 16.37 -31.50 13.20
N ILE A 87 16.56 -30.36 12.56
CA ILE A 87 17.84 -29.90 12.03
C ILE A 87 18.13 -28.54 12.63
N ARG A 88 19.29 -28.37 13.22
CA ARG A 88 19.71 -27.15 13.88
C ARG A 88 21.09 -26.76 13.41
N ASP A 89 21.23 -25.55 12.86
CA ASP A 89 22.52 -24.94 12.58
C ASP A 89 22.56 -23.49 13.08
N THR A 90 23.61 -22.76 12.77
CA THR A 90 23.79 -21.36 13.19
C THR A 90 22.75 -20.43 12.54
N ALA A 91 22.27 -20.73 11.35
CA ALA A 91 21.36 -19.90 10.55
C ALA A 91 19.92 -20.40 10.56
N LEU A 92 19.70 -21.73 10.65
CA LEU A 92 18.39 -22.36 10.48
C LEU A 92 18.10 -23.31 11.64
N ALA A 93 16.85 -23.27 12.12
CA ALA A 93 16.23 -24.35 12.89
C ALA A 93 15.03 -24.87 12.08
N LEU A 94 15.02 -26.17 11.77
CA LEU A 94 13.97 -26.81 10.99
C LEU A 94 13.40 -28.01 11.75
N ASP A 95 12.08 -28.09 11.81
CA ASP A 95 11.30 -29.20 12.32
C ASP A 95 10.40 -29.73 11.19
N ALA A 96 10.28 -31.07 11.06
CA ALA A 96 9.39 -31.70 10.07
C ALA A 96 9.06 -33.14 10.49
N HIS A 97 8.10 -33.75 9.83
CA HIS A 97 7.83 -35.18 10.02
C HIS A 97 8.75 -36.06 9.14
N TYR A 98 9.13 -35.53 7.96
CA TYR A 98 10.00 -36.21 7.02
C TYR A 98 10.93 -35.23 6.35
N ALA A 99 12.18 -35.62 6.13
CA ALA A 99 13.12 -34.82 5.37
C ALA A 99 14.08 -35.71 4.54
N SER A 100 14.36 -35.30 3.30
CA SER A 100 15.39 -35.90 2.44
C SER A 100 16.52 -34.91 2.23
N TYR A 101 17.74 -35.32 2.52
CA TYR A 101 18.95 -34.54 2.27
C TYR A 101 19.71 -35.12 1.08
N PHE A 102 19.97 -34.31 0.09
CA PHE A 102 20.70 -34.64 -1.13
C PHE A 102 22.11 -34.09 -1.06
N LEU A 103 23.08 -34.98 -0.84
CA LEU A 103 24.48 -34.59 -0.56
C LEU A 103 25.18 -33.87 -1.75
N LYS A 104 24.78 -34.20 -2.99
CA LYS A 104 25.45 -33.64 -4.17
C LYS A 104 25.19 -32.16 -4.40
N ASP A 105 23.95 -31.71 -4.14
CA ASP A 105 23.50 -30.34 -4.37
C ASP A 105 23.19 -29.58 -3.07
N GLU A 106 23.55 -30.18 -1.92
CA GLU A 106 23.35 -29.59 -0.59
C GLU A 106 21.91 -29.10 -0.40
N ARG A 107 20.96 -29.93 -0.82
CA ARG A 107 19.53 -29.65 -0.81
C ARG A 107 18.84 -30.48 0.24
N LEU A 108 18.03 -29.82 1.05
CA LEU A 108 17.10 -30.43 1.98
C LEU A 108 15.65 -30.26 1.47
N GLU A 109 14.90 -31.34 1.39
CA GLU A 109 13.47 -31.35 1.14
C GLU A 109 12.74 -31.84 2.39
N ALA A 110 11.91 -30.98 2.98
CA ALA A 110 11.15 -31.29 4.19
C ALA A 110 9.65 -31.32 3.87
N HIS A 111 8.98 -32.29 4.49
CA HIS A 111 7.56 -32.56 4.23
C HIS A 111 6.80 -32.79 5.53
N ASN A 112 5.54 -32.41 5.54
CA ASN A 112 4.57 -32.57 6.62
C ASN A 112 4.95 -31.83 7.90
N ASN A 113 4.12 -30.83 8.24
CA ASN A 113 4.28 -29.99 9.43
C ASN A 113 5.65 -29.30 9.51
N VAL A 114 6.11 -28.76 8.38
CA VAL A 114 7.40 -28.08 8.32
C VAL A 114 7.33 -26.76 9.05
N VAL A 115 8.27 -26.54 9.98
CA VAL A 115 8.52 -25.26 10.63
C VAL A 115 10.00 -24.94 10.45
N ALA A 116 10.29 -23.85 9.75
CA ALA A 116 11.66 -23.37 9.53
C ALA A 116 11.81 -21.98 10.15
N VAL A 117 12.77 -21.83 11.06
CA VAL A 117 13.06 -20.58 11.76
C VAL A 117 14.42 -20.07 11.31
N ASN A 118 14.46 -18.88 10.72
CA ASN A 118 15.70 -18.16 10.49
C ASN A 118 16.19 -17.61 11.82
N ARG A 119 17.32 -18.14 12.32
CA ARG A 119 17.83 -17.79 13.65
C ARG A 119 18.42 -16.38 13.73
N ARG A 120 18.78 -15.80 12.60
CA ARG A 120 19.34 -14.44 12.53
C ARG A 120 18.23 -13.38 12.60
N THR A 121 17.12 -13.59 11.90
CA THR A 121 16.02 -12.62 11.83
C THR A 121 14.86 -12.94 12.77
N GLY A 122 14.74 -14.21 13.20
CA GLY A 122 13.56 -14.73 13.91
C GLY A 122 12.34 -14.92 12.99
N SER A 123 12.52 -14.86 11.66
CA SER A 123 11.44 -15.15 10.71
C SER A 123 11.08 -16.63 10.76
N VAL A 124 9.78 -16.95 10.70
CA VAL A 124 9.27 -18.32 10.79
C VAL A 124 8.45 -18.66 9.55
N LEU A 125 8.84 -19.71 8.84
CA LEU A 125 8.07 -20.28 7.76
C LEU A 125 7.37 -21.55 8.27
N ARG A 126 6.08 -21.66 8.01
CA ARG A 126 5.25 -22.84 8.29
C ARG A 126 4.58 -23.32 7.01
N GLY A 127 4.59 -24.61 6.76
CA GLY A 127 3.92 -25.17 5.57
C GLY A 127 4.06 -26.68 5.46
N PRO A 128 3.39 -27.30 4.49
CA PRO A 128 3.49 -28.74 4.28
C PRO A 128 4.78 -29.14 3.58
N ASN A 129 5.38 -28.27 2.74
CA ASN A 129 6.57 -28.60 1.95
C ASN A 129 7.55 -27.43 1.91
N LEU A 130 8.83 -27.76 2.06
CA LEU A 130 9.95 -26.84 1.95
C LEU A 130 11.12 -27.51 1.24
N LYS A 131 11.68 -26.83 0.25
CA LYS A 131 13.00 -27.11 -0.30
C LYS A 131 13.96 -26.03 0.16
N TYR A 132 15.08 -26.45 0.72
CA TYR A 132 16.11 -25.56 1.26
C TYR A 132 17.47 -25.92 0.64
N TRP A 133 18.14 -24.94 0.09
CA TRP A 133 19.50 -25.09 -0.42
C TRP A 133 20.45 -24.26 0.44
N ARG A 134 21.48 -24.91 0.96
CA ARG A 134 22.52 -24.25 1.74
C ARG A 134 23.38 -23.35 0.86
N ALA A 135 23.95 -22.30 1.45
CA ALA A 135 25.07 -21.58 0.83
C ALA A 135 26.31 -22.49 0.83
N VAL A 136 26.94 -22.63 -0.33
CA VAL A 136 28.17 -23.43 -0.53
C VAL A 136 29.14 -22.63 -1.36
N LYS A 137 30.32 -22.35 -0.81
CA LYS A 137 31.35 -21.55 -1.49
C LYS A 137 31.68 -22.09 -2.87
N GLY A 138 31.60 -21.24 -3.89
CA GLY A 138 31.88 -21.60 -5.30
C GLY A 138 30.72 -22.31 -6.02
N VAL A 139 29.60 -22.60 -5.34
CA VAL A 139 28.39 -23.22 -5.92
C VAL A 139 27.18 -22.31 -5.78
N ARG A 140 26.97 -21.77 -4.59
CA ARG A 140 25.82 -20.92 -4.27
C ARG A 140 26.18 -19.98 -3.11
N ASP A 141 26.22 -18.69 -3.38
CA ASP A 141 26.68 -17.68 -2.44
C ASP A 141 25.69 -17.41 -1.30
N THR A 142 24.40 -17.70 -1.51
CA THR A 142 23.32 -17.43 -0.54
C THR A 142 22.40 -18.62 -0.40
N VAL A 143 21.78 -18.75 0.77
CA VAL A 143 20.72 -19.74 1.00
C VAL A 143 19.50 -19.43 0.10
N GLU A 144 18.83 -20.50 -0.35
CA GLU A 144 17.54 -20.40 -1.04
C GLU A 144 16.53 -21.31 -0.38
N MET A 145 15.28 -20.82 -0.29
CA MET A 145 14.14 -21.60 0.19
C MET A 145 13.01 -21.53 -0.83
N TYR A 146 12.31 -22.62 -1.02
CA TYR A 146 11.11 -22.68 -1.84
C TYR A 146 10.04 -23.50 -1.13
N ALA A 147 8.94 -22.85 -0.80
CA ALA A 147 7.82 -23.47 -0.11
C ALA A 147 6.56 -23.48 -0.99
N THR A 148 5.78 -24.56 -0.91
CA THR A 148 4.57 -24.76 -1.72
C THR A 148 3.41 -25.26 -0.88
N GLN A 149 2.22 -25.28 -1.49
CA GLN A 149 0.96 -25.68 -0.86
C GLN A 149 0.55 -24.75 0.28
N ARG A 150 0.52 -23.46 -0.05
CA ARG A 150 0.02 -22.37 0.80
C ARG A 150 0.79 -22.19 2.12
N PRO A 151 2.12 -22.05 2.06
CA PRO A 151 2.92 -21.72 3.23
C PRO A 151 2.54 -20.36 3.81
N THR A 152 2.82 -20.20 5.11
CA THR A 152 2.74 -18.94 5.84
C THR A 152 4.13 -18.54 6.31
N VAL A 153 4.50 -17.28 6.14
CA VAL A 153 5.74 -16.70 6.66
C VAL A 153 5.42 -15.57 7.63
N GLU A 154 5.86 -15.71 8.87
CA GLU A 154 6.02 -14.61 9.82
C GLU A 154 7.33 -13.92 9.49
N TYR A 155 7.28 -12.90 8.65
CA TYR A 155 8.48 -12.25 8.15
C TYR A 155 8.92 -11.14 9.09
N ARG A 156 10.12 -11.29 9.65
CA ARG A 156 10.79 -10.32 10.50
C ARG A 156 12.03 -9.83 9.79
N GLN A 157 12.20 -8.54 9.77
CA GLN A 157 13.42 -7.93 9.23
C GLN A 157 14.54 -8.03 10.28
N ALA A 158 15.80 -8.22 9.82
CA ALA A 158 16.94 -8.21 10.72
C ALA A 158 17.01 -6.89 11.47
N GLN A 159 17.15 -6.90 12.79
CA GLN A 159 17.16 -5.72 13.64
C GLN A 159 18.54 -5.52 14.29
N PRO A 160 18.94 -4.27 14.60
CA PRO A 160 20.03 -4.03 15.52
C PRO A 160 19.76 -4.72 16.87
N PRO A 161 20.82 -5.18 17.59
CA PRO A 161 20.65 -5.96 18.82
C PRO A 161 19.77 -5.31 19.90
N ASP A 162 19.79 -3.99 19.99
CA ASP A 162 19.11 -3.23 21.07
C ASP A 162 17.78 -2.58 20.63
N SER A 163 17.24 -2.97 19.46
CA SER A 163 15.98 -2.41 18.99
C SER A 163 14.77 -3.15 19.54
N ALA A 164 13.70 -2.42 19.85
CA ALA A 164 12.44 -3.03 20.28
C ALA A 164 11.90 -4.01 19.20
N PRO A 165 11.34 -5.17 19.60
CA PRO A 165 10.77 -6.13 18.67
C PRO A 165 9.70 -5.49 17.80
N GLN A 166 9.84 -5.60 16.48
CA GLN A 166 8.83 -5.14 15.54
C GLN A 166 7.81 -6.26 15.27
N GLU A 167 6.56 -5.84 15.07
CA GLU A 167 5.50 -6.74 14.63
C GLU A 167 5.85 -7.35 13.25
N PRO A 168 5.75 -8.68 13.08
CA PRO A 168 6.05 -9.33 11.81
C PRO A 168 5.00 -9.02 10.75
N TYR A 169 5.40 -9.09 9.48
CA TYR A 169 4.46 -9.24 8.39
C TYR A 169 4.05 -10.70 8.26
N ILE A 170 2.77 -10.98 8.25
CA ILE A 170 2.23 -12.32 7.97
C ILE A 170 1.98 -12.43 6.47
N ILE A 171 2.76 -13.27 5.80
CA ILE A 171 2.69 -13.45 4.35
C ILE A 171 2.19 -14.85 4.05
N VAL A 172 1.13 -14.96 3.24
CA VAL A 172 0.56 -16.24 2.79
C VAL A 172 0.46 -16.22 1.27
N ALA A 173 0.90 -17.30 0.62
CA ALA A 173 0.81 -17.46 -0.83
C ALA A 173 0.76 -18.95 -1.20
N ASP A 174 0.35 -19.31 -2.42
CA ASP A 174 0.36 -20.69 -2.85
C ASP A 174 1.79 -21.25 -2.94
N ARG A 175 2.77 -20.37 -3.23
CA ARG A 175 4.20 -20.68 -3.26
C ARG A 175 5.03 -19.44 -2.90
N LEU A 176 6.11 -19.70 -2.20
CA LEU A 176 7.08 -18.68 -1.74
C LEU A 176 8.48 -19.11 -2.11
N ARG A 177 9.30 -18.16 -2.58
CA ARG A 177 10.74 -18.34 -2.75
C ARG A 177 11.45 -17.22 -1.99
N LEU A 178 12.42 -17.58 -1.17
CA LEU A 178 13.31 -16.66 -0.48
C LEU A 178 14.74 -16.89 -0.98
N LYS A 179 15.48 -15.81 -1.16
CA LYS A 179 16.90 -15.85 -1.48
C LYS A 179 17.66 -14.92 -0.56
N GLY A 180 18.53 -15.51 0.25
CA GLY A 180 19.09 -14.79 1.40
C GLY A 180 18.00 -14.34 2.37
N ASP A 181 18.26 -13.27 3.09
CA ASP A 181 17.28 -12.63 3.98
C ASP A 181 16.62 -11.41 3.33
N ASP A 182 17.02 -11.09 2.12
CA ASP A 182 16.74 -9.81 1.48
C ASP A 182 15.67 -9.89 0.38
N ARG A 183 15.52 -11.05 -0.28
CA ARG A 183 14.62 -11.18 -1.44
C ARG A 183 13.57 -12.24 -1.23
N MET A 184 12.35 -11.86 -1.52
CA MET A 184 11.18 -12.75 -1.46
C MET A 184 10.34 -12.61 -2.72
N TRP A 185 9.95 -13.75 -3.29
CA TRP A 185 8.92 -13.85 -4.33
C TRP A 185 7.76 -14.67 -3.77
N ALA A 186 6.56 -14.15 -3.90
CA ALA A 186 5.34 -14.85 -3.56
C ALA A 186 4.44 -14.92 -4.79
N ALA A 187 3.76 -16.04 -4.99
CA ALA A 187 2.85 -16.22 -6.11
C ALA A 187 1.65 -17.09 -5.76
N GLY A 188 0.51 -16.72 -6.32
CA GLY A 188 -0.79 -17.35 -6.11
C GLY A 188 -1.47 -16.86 -4.83
N LYS A 189 -2.52 -16.03 -4.99
CA LYS A 189 -3.37 -15.52 -3.90
C LYS A 189 -2.56 -14.97 -2.72
N VAL A 190 -1.62 -14.08 -3.04
CA VAL A 190 -0.73 -13.49 -2.04
C VAL A 190 -1.51 -12.57 -1.12
N THR A 191 -1.32 -12.74 0.17
CA THR A 191 -1.80 -11.81 1.21
C THR A 191 -0.63 -11.43 2.11
N VAL A 192 -0.56 -10.16 2.45
CA VAL A 192 0.37 -9.63 3.47
C VAL A 192 -0.47 -8.91 4.51
N ASP A 193 -0.24 -9.16 5.76
CA ASP A 193 -0.99 -8.58 6.87
C ASP A 193 -0.05 -8.14 8.01
N ARG A 194 -0.30 -6.95 8.54
CA ARG A 194 0.26 -6.38 9.77
C ARG A 194 -0.78 -5.42 10.35
N SER A 195 -0.68 -5.00 11.59
CA SER A 195 -1.68 -4.15 12.25
C SER A 195 -1.98 -2.84 11.51
N ASP A 196 -0.97 -2.25 10.86
CA ASP A 196 -1.05 -0.97 10.13
C ASP A 196 -1.16 -1.10 8.60
N PHE A 197 -1.00 -2.32 8.07
CA PHE A 197 -0.91 -2.55 6.63
C PHE A 197 -1.49 -3.90 6.24
N ALA A 198 -2.27 -3.93 5.15
CA ALA A 198 -2.66 -5.17 4.49
C ALA A 198 -2.51 -5.04 2.97
N SER A 199 -2.22 -6.15 2.29
CA SER A 199 -2.25 -6.18 0.84
C SER A 199 -2.71 -7.54 0.31
N ARG A 200 -3.24 -7.51 -0.92
CA ARG A 200 -3.63 -8.71 -1.69
C ARG A 200 -3.19 -8.53 -3.13
N SER A 201 -2.71 -9.62 -3.74
CA SER A 201 -2.28 -9.64 -5.15
C SER A 201 -2.16 -11.08 -5.66
N ASP A 202 -1.97 -11.26 -6.97
CA ASP A 202 -1.64 -12.59 -7.49
C ASP A 202 -0.16 -12.91 -7.31
N SER A 203 0.70 -11.90 -7.34
CA SER A 203 2.14 -12.08 -7.10
C SER A 203 2.78 -10.84 -6.44
N MET A 204 3.86 -11.09 -5.71
CA MET A 204 4.66 -10.10 -5.00
C MET A 204 6.15 -10.39 -5.19
N LEU A 205 6.92 -9.33 -5.39
CA LEU A 205 8.36 -9.30 -5.21
C LEU A 205 8.69 -8.30 -4.11
N LEU A 206 9.56 -8.68 -3.21
CA LEU A 206 10.16 -7.81 -2.21
C LEU A 206 11.67 -7.93 -2.28
N ASP A 207 12.37 -6.81 -2.45
CA ASP A 207 13.84 -6.71 -2.40
C ASP A 207 14.22 -5.63 -1.39
N GLN A 208 14.68 -6.06 -0.22
CA GLN A 208 15.05 -5.16 0.88
C GLN A 208 16.35 -4.42 0.63
N LEU A 209 17.28 -4.99 -0.14
CA LEU A 209 18.54 -4.33 -0.44
C LEU A 209 18.32 -3.07 -1.27
N SER A 210 17.44 -3.14 -2.25
CA SER A 210 17.06 -1.98 -3.07
C SER A 210 15.99 -1.11 -2.41
N GLY A 211 15.36 -1.57 -1.34
CA GLY A 211 14.21 -0.89 -0.72
C GLY A 211 12.98 -0.88 -1.61
N PHE A 212 12.80 -1.90 -2.46
CA PHE A 212 11.76 -1.95 -3.46
C PHE A 212 10.85 -3.18 -3.28
N GLY A 213 9.55 -2.95 -3.44
CA GLY A 213 8.56 -4.01 -3.53
C GLY A 213 7.60 -3.77 -4.70
N VAL A 214 7.02 -4.84 -5.23
CA VAL A 214 6.00 -4.75 -6.28
C VAL A 214 4.93 -5.81 -6.10
N LEU A 215 3.67 -5.40 -6.29
CA LEU A 215 2.49 -6.22 -6.28
C LEU A 215 1.85 -6.18 -7.66
N VAL A 216 1.50 -7.34 -8.21
CA VAL A 216 0.91 -7.48 -9.55
C VAL A 216 -0.27 -8.45 -9.51
N GLY A 217 -1.20 -8.29 -10.46
CA GLY A 217 -2.41 -9.10 -10.56
C GLY A 217 -3.50 -8.58 -9.61
N LYS A 218 -4.18 -7.51 -10.04
CA LYS A 218 -5.26 -6.84 -9.28
C LYS A 218 -4.85 -6.49 -7.85
N PRO A 219 -3.70 -5.83 -7.65
CA PRO A 219 -3.21 -5.54 -6.32
C PRO A 219 -4.14 -4.57 -5.59
N THR A 220 -4.32 -4.82 -4.30
CA THR A 220 -4.98 -3.94 -3.35
C THR A 220 -4.08 -3.75 -2.16
N VAL A 221 -3.93 -2.51 -1.72
CA VAL A 221 -3.23 -2.13 -0.49
C VAL A 221 -4.20 -1.38 0.41
N GLU A 222 -4.23 -1.75 1.67
CA GLU A 222 -4.99 -1.11 2.74
C GLU A 222 -3.99 -0.57 3.76
N GLY A 223 -3.92 0.76 3.91
CA GLY A 223 -3.30 1.41 5.05
C GLY A 223 -4.33 1.53 6.16
N ARG A 224 -4.01 1.01 7.34
CA ARG A 224 -4.86 1.11 8.53
C ARG A 224 -4.30 2.24 9.39
N GLY A 225 -4.84 3.45 9.22
CA GLY A 225 -4.37 4.62 9.98
C GLY A 225 -4.37 4.35 11.49
N ARG A 226 -3.35 4.86 12.19
CA ARG A 226 -3.32 4.91 13.65
C ARG A 226 -3.27 6.36 14.06
N THR A 227 -4.19 6.79 14.89
CA THR A 227 -4.10 8.10 15.54
C THR A 227 -2.95 8.12 16.55
N ALA A 228 -2.46 9.30 16.89
CA ALA A 228 -1.44 9.46 17.92
C ALA A 228 -1.86 8.85 19.29
N THR A 229 -3.15 8.69 19.53
CA THR A 229 -3.75 8.05 20.71
C THR A 229 -3.89 6.53 20.60
N GLY A 230 -3.52 5.94 19.44
CA GLY A 230 -3.57 4.49 19.24
C GLY A 230 -4.91 3.95 18.75
N ASP A 231 -5.94 4.79 18.59
CA ASP A 231 -7.20 4.41 17.96
C ASP A 231 -7.03 4.19 16.46
N SER A 232 -7.86 3.32 15.87
CA SER A 232 -7.89 3.11 14.40
C SER A 232 -8.24 4.43 13.71
N GLY A 233 -7.25 4.98 12.97
CA GLY A 233 -7.41 6.19 12.17
C GLY A 233 -8.26 5.94 10.92
N LYS A 234 -8.44 6.99 10.14
CA LYS A 234 -9.11 6.92 8.83
C LYS A 234 -8.17 6.25 7.83
N GLY A 235 -8.22 4.94 7.71
CA GLY A 235 -7.41 4.20 6.74
C GLY A 235 -7.73 4.57 5.29
N TYR A 236 -6.91 4.03 4.38
CA TYR A 236 -7.12 4.16 2.94
C TYR A 236 -7.02 2.81 2.24
N THR A 237 -7.66 2.69 1.09
CA THR A 237 -7.49 1.58 0.15
C THR A 237 -6.93 2.11 -1.16
N LEU A 238 -5.88 1.47 -1.68
CA LEU A 238 -5.28 1.80 -2.98
C LEU A 238 -5.34 0.58 -3.90
N VAL A 239 -5.83 0.77 -5.11
CA VAL A 239 -5.87 -0.26 -6.16
C VAL A 239 -5.25 0.29 -7.46
N GLY A 240 -4.78 -0.61 -8.32
CA GLY A 240 -4.22 -0.27 -9.62
C GLY A 240 -3.89 -1.54 -10.42
N THR A 241 -3.33 -1.39 -11.60
CA THR A 241 -2.85 -2.55 -12.38
C THR A 241 -1.59 -3.14 -11.75
N ARG A 242 -0.75 -2.29 -11.19
CA ARG A 242 0.49 -2.61 -10.48
C ARG A 242 0.63 -1.65 -9.29
N ILE A 243 1.11 -2.15 -8.17
CA ILE A 243 1.48 -1.31 -7.02
C ILE A 243 2.94 -1.50 -6.70
N GLU A 244 3.67 -0.40 -6.56
CA GLU A 244 5.06 -0.35 -6.14
C GLU A 244 5.15 0.14 -4.70
N LEU A 245 6.04 -0.47 -3.93
CA LEU A 245 6.32 -0.13 -2.55
C LEU A 245 7.76 0.40 -2.48
N ALA A 246 7.94 1.57 -1.91
CA ALA A 246 9.26 2.06 -1.52
C ALA A 246 9.45 1.87 -0.02
N LEU A 247 10.52 1.18 0.34
CA LEU A 247 10.88 0.91 1.73
C LEU A 247 12.14 1.70 2.08
N SER A 248 12.20 2.23 3.28
CA SER A 248 13.41 2.83 3.85
C SER A 248 13.45 2.53 5.33
N GLN A 249 14.63 2.15 5.83
CA GLN A 249 14.80 1.78 7.24
C GLN A 249 13.73 0.79 7.74
N ARG A 250 13.30 -0.14 6.87
CA ARG A 250 12.34 -1.23 7.15
C ARG A 250 10.86 -0.84 7.22
N ASP A 251 10.54 0.44 7.04
CA ASP A 251 9.16 0.91 6.93
C ASP A 251 8.79 1.25 5.49
N ILE A 252 7.52 1.11 5.17
CA ILE A 252 6.97 1.56 3.89
C ILE A 252 6.93 3.09 3.92
N ARG A 253 7.63 3.71 2.95
CA ARG A 253 7.71 5.17 2.80
C ARG A 253 6.83 5.70 1.67
N ALA A 254 6.56 4.87 0.69
CA ALA A 254 5.61 5.21 -0.36
C ALA A 254 4.91 3.97 -0.90
N VAL A 255 3.68 4.18 -1.33
CA VAL A 255 2.85 3.19 -2.03
C VAL A 255 2.34 3.85 -3.30
N LYS A 256 2.77 3.35 -4.45
CA LYS A 256 2.45 3.93 -5.75
C LYS A 256 1.62 2.99 -6.60
N ALA A 257 0.41 3.37 -6.94
CA ALA A 257 -0.42 2.66 -7.93
C ALA A 257 -0.12 3.18 -9.33
N LEU A 258 0.04 2.27 -10.27
CA LEU A 258 0.26 2.49 -11.68
C LEU A 258 -0.86 1.83 -12.49
N GLY A 259 -1.35 2.53 -13.50
CA GLY A 259 -2.40 2.07 -14.39
C GLY A 259 -3.78 2.06 -13.72
N HIS A 260 -4.58 3.09 -13.99
CA HIS A 260 -5.94 3.26 -13.47
C HIS A 260 -6.01 3.19 -11.94
N GLY A 261 -5.15 3.97 -11.28
CA GLY A 261 -5.09 4.04 -9.84
C GLY A 261 -6.40 4.58 -9.25
N LYS A 262 -6.86 3.96 -8.16
CA LYS A 262 -7.96 4.46 -7.34
C LYS A 262 -7.57 4.36 -5.88
N ALA A 263 -7.57 5.50 -5.21
CA ALA A 263 -7.43 5.59 -3.77
C ALA A 263 -8.78 5.97 -3.14
N THR A 264 -9.12 5.34 -2.04
CA THR A 264 -10.38 5.57 -1.33
C THR A 264 -10.08 5.73 0.15
N GLY A 265 -10.44 6.85 0.73
CA GLY A 265 -10.46 7.09 2.18
C GLY A 265 -11.89 7.05 2.71
N ALA A 266 -12.09 7.45 3.96
CA ALA A 266 -13.40 7.44 4.61
C ALA A 266 -14.40 8.40 3.93
N ASP A 267 -13.94 9.54 3.46
CA ASP A 267 -14.76 10.65 2.97
C ASP A 267 -14.26 11.22 1.62
N TRP A 268 -13.35 10.51 0.96
CA TRP A 268 -12.80 10.93 -0.33
C TRP A 268 -12.47 9.74 -1.25
N ILE A 269 -12.51 10.00 -2.56
CA ILE A 269 -12.08 9.09 -3.61
C ILE A 269 -11.18 9.88 -4.57
N LEU A 270 -10.06 9.29 -4.97
CA LEU A 270 -9.14 9.83 -5.96
C LEU A 270 -8.88 8.80 -7.04
N THR A 271 -9.01 9.19 -8.29
CA THR A 271 -8.68 8.36 -9.47
C THR A 271 -7.67 9.08 -10.35
N ALA A 272 -6.68 8.36 -10.89
CA ALA A 272 -5.68 8.87 -11.82
C ALA A 272 -4.94 7.71 -12.50
N ASP A 273 -4.13 7.98 -13.53
CA ASP A 273 -3.24 6.95 -14.09
C ASP A 273 -2.20 6.52 -13.06
N THR A 274 -1.68 7.47 -12.30
CA THR A 274 -0.72 7.21 -11.23
C THR A 274 -1.14 7.93 -9.95
N ILE A 275 -1.10 7.21 -8.84
CA ILE A 275 -1.32 7.74 -7.48
C ILE A 275 -0.13 7.32 -6.61
N ASP A 276 0.54 8.28 -6.00
CA ASP A 276 1.71 8.08 -5.13
C ASP A 276 1.39 8.59 -3.72
N LEU A 277 1.26 7.67 -2.78
CA LEU A 277 0.98 7.93 -1.37
C LEU A 277 2.30 7.96 -0.60
N ARG A 278 2.59 9.05 0.09
CA ARG A 278 3.79 9.22 0.93
C ARG A 278 3.44 9.02 2.40
N ILE A 279 4.21 8.15 3.03
CA ILE A 279 3.96 7.66 4.38
C ILE A 279 5.15 8.01 5.26
N ALA A 280 4.90 8.60 6.42
CA ALA A 280 5.88 8.74 7.49
C ALA A 280 5.23 8.31 8.81
N ASP A 281 6.01 7.65 9.66
CA ASP A 281 5.54 7.12 10.94
C ASP A 281 4.28 6.25 10.83
N ARG A 282 4.19 5.49 9.72
CA ARG A 282 3.06 4.59 9.35
C ARG A 282 1.74 5.31 9.07
N VAL A 283 1.79 6.62 8.87
CA VAL A 283 0.64 7.48 8.63
C VAL A 283 0.79 8.18 7.28
N LEU A 284 -0.32 8.31 6.54
CA LEU A 284 -0.36 9.04 5.28
C LEU A 284 -0.09 10.53 5.54
N GLN A 285 0.90 11.09 4.82
CA GLN A 285 1.31 12.49 4.93
C GLN A 285 0.96 13.29 3.68
N GLN A 286 1.19 12.71 2.51
CA GLN A 286 0.99 13.39 1.23
C GLN A 286 0.48 12.40 0.18
N THR A 287 -0.29 12.91 -0.75
CA THR A 287 -0.77 12.18 -1.93
C THR A 287 -0.47 12.98 -3.18
N PHE A 288 0.17 12.35 -4.15
CA PHE A 288 0.37 12.92 -5.48
C PHE A 288 -0.37 12.07 -6.50
N ALA A 289 -0.99 12.74 -7.48
CA ALA A 289 -1.68 12.05 -8.57
C ALA A 289 -1.42 12.77 -9.89
N TRP A 290 -1.24 12.00 -10.97
CA TRP A 290 -1.06 12.52 -12.32
C TRP A 290 -1.46 11.48 -13.36
N GLY A 291 -1.68 11.93 -14.59
CA GLY A 291 -1.97 11.08 -15.72
C GLY A 291 -2.52 11.84 -16.92
N ASP A 292 -2.26 11.28 -18.09
CA ASP A 292 -2.73 11.84 -19.36
C ASP A 292 -4.04 11.19 -19.81
N SER A 293 -4.13 9.87 -19.67
CA SER A 293 -5.29 9.06 -20.08
C SER A 293 -6.42 9.17 -19.06
N LEU A 294 -6.08 8.98 -17.78
CA LEU A 294 -6.96 9.20 -16.64
C LEU A 294 -6.38 10.33 -15.78
N ARG A 295 -6.86 11.54 -16.02
CA ARG A 295 -6.47 12.70 -15.24
C ARG A 295 -6.91 12.58 -13.79
N PRO A 296 -6.16 13.14 -12.84
CA PRO A 296 -6.58 13.23 -11.46
C PRO A 296 -7.98 13.78 -11.27
N HIS A 297 -8.81 12.99 -10.61
CA HIS A 297 -10.16 13.34 -10.22
C HIS A 297 -10.38 12.96 -8.77
N ALA A 298 -10.41 13.96 -7.89
CA ALA A 298 -10.69 13.81 -6.48
C ALA A 298 -12.13 14.21 -6.18
N VAL A 299 -12.84 13.39 -5.45
CA VAL A 299 -14.21 13.61 -4.99
C VAL A 299 -14.23 13.46 -3.47
N SER A 300 -14.66 14.49 -2.76
CA SER A 300 -14.89 14.46 -1.32
C SER A 300 -16.36 14.74 -1.01
N VAL A 301 -16.70 14.77 0.25
CA VAL A 301 -18.05 15.20 0.69
C VAL A 301 -18.31 16.67 0.43
N LEU A 302 -17.26 17.50 0.35
CA LEU A 302 -17.36 18.95 0.24
C LEU A 302 -17.17 19.46 -1.20
N TYR A 303 -16.28 18.85 -1.97
CA TYR A 303 -15.90 19.35 -3.29
C TYR A 303 -15.44 18.24 -4.23
N THR A 304 -15.40 18.56 -5.50
CA THR A 304 -14.79 17.74 -6.56
C THR A 304 -13.70 18.57 -7.23
N ILE A 305 -12.54 17.97 -7.50
CA ILE A 305 -11.44 18.65 -8.20
C ILE A 305 -10.88 17.77 -9.32
N ARG A 306 -10.58 18.39 -10.46
CA ARG A 306 -9.95 17.76 -11.63
C ARG A 306 -8.79 18.64 -12.12
N SER A 307 -7.71 17.99 -12.58
CA SER A 307 -6.51 18.71 -13.06
C SER A 307 -5.60 17.76 -13.85
N ASP A 308 -4.51 18.24 -14.41
CA ASP A 308 -3.48 17.40 -15.02
C ASP A 308 -2.59 16.74 -13.96
N SER A 309 -2.36 17.43 -12.83
CA SER A 309 -1.73 16.85 -11.64
C SER A 309 -2.33 17.42 -10.34
N LEU A 310 -2.31 16.61 -9.28
CA LEU A 310 -2.88 16.95 -7.98
C LEU A 310 -1.89 16.56 -6.88
N ALA A 311 -1.67 17.48 -5.94
CA ALA A 311 -0.94 17.23 -4.69
C ALA A 311 -1.87 17.53 -3.51
N ILE A 312 -1.91 16.64 -2.54
CA ILE A 312 -2.72 16.76 -1.32
C ILE A 312 -1.80 16.58 -0.13
N ASP A 313 -1.78 17.55 0.78
CA ASP A 313 -1.05 17.50 2.03
C ASP A 313 -2.02 17.12 3.15
N SER A 314 -1.72 16.02 3.83
CA SER A 314 -2.55 15.47 4.92
C SER A 314 -1.69 14.97 6.08
N PRO A 315 -0.90 15.83 6.74
CA PRO A 315 -0.05 15.44 7.84
C PRO A 315 -0.89 14.82 8.97
N GLY A 316 -0.50 13.59 9.38
CA GLY A 316 -1.26 12.85 10.38
C GLY A 316 -2.68 12.47 9.95
N GLU A 317 -2.91 12.24 8.65
CA GLU A 317 -4.22 11.96 8.01
C GLU A 317 -5.22 13.14 8.09
N VAL A 318 -4.73 14.32 8.40
CA VAL A 318 -5.53 15.54 8.51
C VAL A 318 -5.32 16.41 7.28
N LEU A 319 -6.34 16.55 6.44
CA LEU A 319 -6.28 17.36 5.22
C LEU A 319 -6.01 18.83 5.54
N THR A 320 -4.90 19.37 5.04
CA THR A 320 -4.49 20.78 5.25
C THR A 320 -4.48 21.58 3.97
N GLU A 321 -4.02 21.01 2.86
CA GLU A 321 -3.95 21.72 1.58
C GLU A 321 -4.16 20.76 0.40
N SER A 322 -4.79 21.24 -0.67
CA SER A 322 -4.85 20.58 -1.98
C SER A 322 -4.40 21.55 -3.06
N ARG A 323 -3.51 21.11 -3.95
CA ARG A 323 -2.97 21.90 -5.06
C ARG A 323 -3.18 21.16 -6.37
N ALA A 324 -3.96 21.73 -7.25
CA ALA A 324 -4.26 21.22 -8.58
C ALA A 324 -3.55 22.07 -9.64
N PHE A 325 -2.89 21.43 -10.59
CA PHE A 325 -2.12 22.08 -11.65
C PHE A 325 -2.54 21.57 -13.03
N GLY A 326 -2.61 22.49 -14.00
CA GLY A 326 -2.97 22.20 -15.38
C GLY A 326 -4.48 22.01 -15.53
N LYS A 327 -5.15 22.98 -16.18
CA LYS A 327 -6.60 22.97 -16.45
C LYS A 327 -7.42 22.61 -15.21
N ALA A 328 -7.06 23.21 -14.09
CA ALA A 328 -7.67 22.92 -12.82
C ALA A 328 -9.13 23.38 -12.78
N PHE A 329 -10.03 22.51 -12.30
CA PHE A 329 -11.44 22.75 -12.19
C PHE A 329 -11.96 22.17 -10.86
N ALA A 330 -12.58 23.01 -10.06
CA ALA A 330 -13.17 22.62 -8.78
C ALA A 330 -14.65 22.97 -8.74
N THR A 331 -15.46 22.07 -8.15
CA THR A 331 -16.88 22.31 -7.90
C THR A 331 -17.18 22.08 -6.43
N ALA A 332 -18.00 22.95 -5.84
CA ALA A 332 -18.58 22.70 -4.53
C ALA A 332 -19.63 21.59 -4.64
N LYS A 333 -19.60 20.65 -3.70
CA LYS A 333 -20.65 19.63 -3.58
C LYS A 333 -21.77 20.20 -2.72
N ARG A 334 -22.97 20.22 -3.22
CA ARG A 334 -24.15 20.75 -2.52
C ARG A 334 -24.94 19.62 -1.88
N ASP A 335 -25.77 20.00 -0.94
CA ASP A 335 -26.74 19.09 -0.36
C ASP A 335 -27.78 18.63 -1.41
N SER A 336 -28.49 17.56 -1.11
CA SER A 336 -29.47 16.94 -2.00
C SER A 336 -30.66 17.84 -2.38
N THR A 337 -30.81 18.98 -1.75
CA THR A 337 -31.91 19.93 -1.96
C THR A 337 -31.61 20.99 -3.01
N THR A 338 -30.33 21.12 -3.42
CA THR A 338 -29.90 22.14 -4.40
C THR A 338 -29.98 21.60 -5.83
N PRO A 339 -30.67 22.31 -6.75
CA PRO A 339 -30.75 21.92 -8.16
C PRO A 339 -29.37 21.79 -8.82
N ALA A 340 -29.20 20.81 -9.69
CA ALA A 340 -27.92 20.53 -10.36
C ALA A 340 -27.36 21.72 -11.18
N ASN A 341 -28.23 22.59 -11.69
CA ASN A 341 -27.86 23.81 -12.43
C ASN A 341 -27.38 24.96 -11.55
N GLN A 342 -27.36 24.79 -10.22
CA GLN A 342 -26.90 25.78 -9.25
C GLN A 342 -25.59 25.38 -8.58
N THR A 343 -24.70 24.69 -9.30
CA THR A 343 -23.41 24.26 -8.74
C THR A 343 -22.37 25.35 -8.88
N ASP A 344 -21.72 25.71 -7.76
CA ASP A 344 -20.59 26.64 -7.74
C ASP A 344 -19.36 25.95 -8.32
N TRP A 345 -18.61 26.67 -9.14
CA TRP A 345 -17.37 26.18 -9.71
C TRP A 345 -16.30 27.25 -9.86
N VAL A 346 -15.07 26.79 -9.86
CA VAL A 346 -13.88 27.64 -10.08
C VAL A 346 -12.95 26.89 -11.03
N THR A 347 -12.31 27.62 -11.95
CA THR A 347 -11.30 27.11 -12.88
C THR A 347 -10.12 28.04 -12.98
N GLY A 348 -8.96 27.50 -13.35
CA GLY A 348 -7.72 28.23 -13.59
C GLY A 348 -6.62 27.29 -14.08
N ASP A 349 -5.43 27.84 -14.37
CA ASP A 349 -4.25 27.03 -14.67
C ASP A 349 -3.80 26.25 -13.42
N SER A 350 -4.03 26.85 -12.24
CA SER A 350 -3.85 26.19 -10.95
C SER A 350 -4.92 26.59 -9.94
N ILE A 351 -5.24 25.65 -9.04
CA ILE A 351 -6.14 25.88 -7.89
C ILE A 351 -5.45 25.38 -6.64
N ARG A 352 -5.40 26.23 -5.62
CA ARG A 352 -4.96 25.86 -4.27
C ARG A 352 -6.13 26.00 -3.30
N ILE A 353 -6.37 24.97 -2.54
CA ILE A 353 -7.41 24.91 -1.52
C ILE A 353 -6.75 24.71 -0.17
N ARG A 354 -7.03 25.57 0.79
CA ARG A 354 -6.55 25.47 2.18
C ARG A 354 -7.69 25.12 3.12
N PHE A 355 -7.38 24.27 4.07
CA PHE A 355 -8.32 23.80 5.08
C PHE A 355 -7.84 24.23 6.47
N VAL A 356 -8.78 24.51 7.33
CA VAL A 356 -8.56 24.72 8.78
C VAL A 356 -9.17 23.55 9.53
N GLN A 357 -8.56 23.21 10.66
CA GLN A 357 -9.08 22.22 11.55
C GLN A 357 -10.13 22.84 12.46
N GLU A 358 -11.27 22.21 12.56
CA GLU A 358 -12.34 22.59 13.48
C GLU A 358 -12.72 21.36 14.29
N GLU A 359 -12.81 21.52 15.62
CA GLU A 359 -13.24 20.44 16.49
C GLU A 359 -14.77 20.47 16.58
N ASP A 360 -15.40 19.34 16.26
CA ASP A 360 -16.83 19.18 16.47
C ASP A 360 -17.14 19.22 17.97
N SER A 361 -17.97 20.15 18.37
CA SER A 361 -18.30 20.41 19.80
C SER A 361 -18.95 19.21 20.48
N ILE A 362 -19.63 18.33 19.73
CA ILE A 362 -20.37 17.17 20.22
C ILE A 362 -19.50 15.92 20.21
N THR A 363 -18.89 15.62 19.07
CA THR A 363 -18.12 14.38 18.87
C THR A 363 -16.66 14.49 19.29
N LYS A 364 -16.17 15.73 19.56
CA LYS A 364 -14.76 16.02 19.88
C LYS A 364 -13.77 15.55 18.79
N ARG A 365 -14.26 15.33 17.58
CA ARG A 365 -13.42 14.92 16.44
C ARG A 365 -13.04 16.14 15.61
N ALA A 366 -11.76 16.25 15.31
CA ALA A 366 -11.27 17.24 14.37
C ALA A 366 -11.71 16.89 12.94
N HIS A 367 -12.27 17.86 12.23
CA HIS A 367 -12.60 17.76 10.82
C HIS A 367 -12.00 18.93 10.04
N SER A 368 -11.64 18.67 8.78
CA SER A 368 -11.10 19.70 7.90
C SER A 368 -12.22 20.49 7.26
N ARG A 369 -12.18 21.81 7.38
CA ARG A 369 -13.13 22.73 6.76
C ARG A 369 -12.41 23.62 5.73
N LEU A 370 -13.07 23.87 4.60
CA LEU A 370 -12.57 24.78 3.58
C LEU A 370 -12.43 26.19 4.17
N HIS A 371 -11.23 26.77 4.07
CA HIS A 371 -10.93 28.11 4.51
C HIS A 371 -10.73 29.08 3.35
N GLU A 372 -9.92 28.69 2.38
CA GLU A 372 -9.56 29.53 1.25
C GLU A 372 -9.41 28.69 -0.02
N LEU A 373 -9.92 29.19 -1.13
CA LEU A 373 -9.65 28.68 -2.47
C LEU A 373 -9.04 29.79 -3.30
N LEU A 374 -7.88 29.51 -3.91
CA LEU A 374 -7.15 30.45 -4.76
C LEU A 374 -6.98 29.82 -6.15
N ALA A 375 -7.57 30.43 -7.18
CA ALA A 375 -7.37 30.06 -8.57
C ALA A 375 -6.46 31.09 -9.25
N ARG A 376 -5.49 30.61 -10.03
CA ARG A 376 -4.53 31.42 -10.77
C ARG A 376 -4.43 31.01 -12.23
N GLY A 377 -4.15 32.00 -13.10
CA GLY A 377 -4.00 31.84 -14.54
C GLY A 377 -5.36 31.68 -15.22
N SER A 378 -5.82 32.71 -15.93
CA SER A 378 -7.13 32.75 -16.61
C SER A 378 -8.28 32.29 -15.70
N ALA A 379 -8.25 32.73 -14.43
CA ALA A 379 -9.16 32.28 -13.40
C ALA A 379 -10.61 32.72 -13.70
N ARG A 380 -11.57 31.81 -13.49
CA ARG A 380 -13.00 32.05 -13.62
C ARG A 380 -13.74 31.39 -12.47
N ALA A 381 -14.77 32.02 -11.97
CA ALA A 381 -15.63 31.49 -10.92
C ALA A 381 -17.10 31.79 -11.21
N LEU A 382 -17.96 30.83 -10.91
CA LEU A 382 -19.41 30.98 -10.85
C LEU A 382 -19.86 30.62 -9.43
N THR A 383 -20.53 31.56 -8.75
CA THR A 383 -21.01 31.36 -7.39
C THR A 383 -22.49 31.77 -7.27
N HIS A 384 -23.23 31.05 -6.46
CA HIS A 384 -24.62 31.30 -6.18
C HIS A 384 -24.76 31.76 -4.72
N HIS A 385 -25.46 32.86 -4.51
CA HIS A 385 -25.71 33.45 -3.20
C HIS A 385 -27.20 33.39 -2.90
N PRO A 386 -27.69 32.39 -2.11
CA PRO A 386 -29.08 32.34 -1.71
C PRO A 386 -29.41 33.48 -0.75
N ASP A 387 -30.29 34.38 -1.14
CA ASP A 387 -30.88 35.37 -0.24
C ASP A 387 -32.06 34.75 0.50
N LYS A 388 -31.83 34.39 1.77
CA LYS A 388 -32.88 33.84 2.63
C LYS A 388 -33.70 34.93 3.34
N SER A 389 -33.30 36.19 3.24
CA SER A 389 -33.93 37.31 3.91
C SER A 389 -35.07 37.92 3.10
N ASP A 390 -35.08 37.77 1.80
CA ASP A 390 -36.09 38.35 0.91
C ASP A 390 -36.98 37.25 0.28
N THR A 391 -38.11 37.04 0.89
CA THR A 391 -39.14 36.06 0.44
C THR A 391 -39.86 36.50 -0.84
N THR A 392 -39.63 37.72 -1.32
CA THR A 392 -40.19 38.24 -2.56
C THR A 392 -39.40 37.86 -3.77
N LYS A 393 -38.22 37.27 -3.61
CA LYS A 393 -37.33 36.83 -4.71
C LYS A 393 -37.29 35.30 -4.83
N VAL A 394 -37.19 34.82 -6.05
CA VAL A 394 -37.10 33.37 -6.35
C VAL A 394 -35.75 33.04 -6.96
N GLY A 395 -35.02 32.13 -6.30
CA GLY A 395 -33.70 31.68 -6.69
C GLY A 395 -32.56 32.47 -6.05
N PRO A 396 -31.30 32.00 -6.24
CA PRO A 396 -30.11 32.69 -5.75
C PRO A 396 -29.68 33.83 -6.67
N ALA A 397 -28.97 34.81 -6.14
CA ALA A 397 -28.14 35.69 -6.93
C ALA A 397 -26.97 34.88 -7.54
N ILE A 398 -26.56 35.22 -8.78
CA ILE A 398 -25.48 34.52 -9.47
C ILE A 398 -24.38 35.53 -9.76
N ASN A 399 -23.15 35.20 -9.33
CA ASN A 399 -21.95 35.95 -9.65
C ASN A 399 -21.06 35.11 -10.58
N TYR A 400 -20.75 35.65 -11.74
CA TYR A 400 -19.68 35.17 -12.61
C TYR A 400 -18.53 36.17 -12.55
N SER A 401 -17.33 35.70 -12.28
CA SER A 401 -16.12 36.54 -12.22
C SER A 401 -15.00 35.90 -13.03
N ARG A 402 -14.18 36.74 -13.69
CA ARG A 402 -12.94 36.34 -14.36
C ARG A 402 -11.82 37.32 -14.06
N GLY A 403 -10.58 36.84 -14.04
CA GLY A 403 -9.40 37.63 -13.80
C GLY A 403 -8.12 36.78 -13.93
N HIS A 404 -6.99 37.34 -13.57
CA HIS A 404 -5.75 36.60 -13.49
C HIS A 404 -5.72 35.70 -12.25
N GLU A 405 -6.25 36.20 -11.15
CA GLU A 405 -6.34 35.47 -9.88
C GLU A 405 -7.72 35.71 -9.26
N ILE A 406 -8.29 34.65 -8.68
CA ILE A 406 -9.53 34.70 -7.91
C ILE A 406 -9.30 34.00 -6.57
N THR A 407 -9.52 34.72 -5.47
CA THR A 407 -9.50 34.20 -4.12
C THR A 407 -10.91 34.15 -3.56
N LEU A 408 -11.35 32.98 -3.11
CA LEU A 408 -12.58 32.78 -2.36
C LEU A 408 -12.22 32.48 -0.91
N SER A 409 -12.65 33.34 0.01
CA SER A 409 -12.53 33.10 1.46
C SER A 409 -13.85 32.57 1.99
N MET A 410 -13.80 31.57 2.86
CA MET A 410 -14.96 30.90 3.40
C MET A 410 -15.12 31.19 4.88
N LEU A 411 -16.33 31.47 5.32
CA LEU A 411 -16.71 31.58 6.72
C LEU A 411 -17.94 30.71 6.99
N ARG A 412 -17.82 29.73 7.89
CA ARG A 412 -18.90 28.79 8.24
C ARG A 412 -19.59 28.16 7.03
N ASP A 413 -18.75 27.58 6.12
CA ASP A 413 -19.14 26.90 4.87
C ASP A 413 -19.89 27.76 3.85
N ARG A 414 -19.77 29.10 3.96
CA ARG A 414 -20.28 30.07 3.00
C ARG A 414 -19.16 30.92 2.47
N ILE A 415 -19.30 31.38 1.23
CA ILE A 415 -18.39 32.36 0.66
C ILE A 415 -18.60 33.67 1.40
N ASP A 416 -17.56 34.14 2.11
CA ASP A 416 -17.51 35.41 2.82
C ASP A 416 -17.02 36.52 1.92
N ARG A 417 -15.96 36.24 1.15
CA ARG A 417 -15.32 37.24 0.31
C ARG A 417 -14.83 36.63 -0.99
N VAL A 418 -14.99 37.38 -2.08
CA VAL A 418 -14.42 37.10 -3.40
C VAL A 418 -13.49 38.26 -3.77
N ILE A 419 -12.22 37.96 -4.02
CA ILE A 419 -11.22 38.96 -4.50
C ILE A 419 -10.80 38.53 -5.89
N VAL A 420 -10.89 39.44 -6.86
CA VAL A 420 -10.46 39.23 -8.23
C VAL A 420 -9.32 40.22 -8.54
N VAL A 421 -8.19 39.70 -9.02
CA VAL A 421 -6.98 40.47 -9.31
C VAL A 421 -6.59 40.30 -10.78
N GLY A 422 -6.06 41.36 -11.37
CA GLY A 422 -5.72 41.47 -12.79
C GLY A 422 -6.88 42.04 -13.61
N THR A 423 -6.88 41.87 -14.93
CA THR A 423 -7.99 42.37 -15.78
C THR A 423 -9.32 41.72 -15.34
N ALA A 424 -9.87 42.32 -14.28
CA ALA A 424 -11.07 41.79 -13.61
C ALA A 424 -12.32 42.20 -14.41
N ASP A 425 -13.21 41.23 -14.63
CA ASP A 425 -14.49 41.40 -15.29
C ASP A 425 -15.50 40.42 -14.65
N GLY A 426 -16.76 40.78 -14.68
CA GLY A 426 -17.79 39.93 -14.09
C GLY A 426 -19.21 40.35 -14.38
N VAL A 427 -20.12 39.46 -14.09
CA VAL A 427 -21.58 39.68 -14.21
C VAL A 427 -22.24 39.29 -12.91
N HIS A 428 -23.07 40.17 -12.38
CA HIS A 428 -23.97 39.89 -11.27
C HIS A 428 -25.40 39.84 -11.76
N LEU A 429 -26.07 38.73 -11.48
CA LEU A 429 -27.49 38.54 -11.79
C LEU A 429 -28.29 38.47 -10.48
N GLU A 430 -29.20 39.38 -10.31
CA GLU A 430 -30.11 39.39 -9.16
C GLU A 430 -31.18 38.26 -9.25
N PRO A 431 -31.67 37.77 -8.13
CA PRO A 431 -32.78 36.82 -8.07
C PRO A 431 -34.03 37.43 -8.76
N ARG A 432 -34.80 36.60 -9.43
CA ARG A 432 -36.06 37.03 -10.03
C ARG A 432 -37.08 37.39 -8.94
N PRO A 433 -37.88 38.45 -9.13
CA PRO A 433 -39.02 38.70 -8.25
C PRO A 433 -40.01 37.52 -8.34
N ALA A 434 -40.59 37.14 -7.20
CA ALA A 434 -41.65 36.14 -7.19
C ALA A 434 -42.85 36.71 -7.99
N VAL A 435 -43.20 36.06 -9.08
CA VAL A 435 -44.42 36.44 -9.81
C VAL A 435 -45.61 36.08 -8.91
N ALA A 436 -46.36 37.06 -8.49
CA ALA A 436 -47.55 36.83 -7.70
C ALA A 436 -48.47 35.83 -8.44
N ALA A 437 -48.87 34.78 -7.75
CA ALA A 437 -49.67 33.67 -8.31
C ALA A 437 -51.03 34.10 -8.91
N ASP A 438 -51.39 35.40 -8.81
CA ASP A 438 -52.65 35.96 -9.30
C ASP A 438 -52.65 36.31 -10.80
N SER A 439 -51.54 36.39 -11.47
CA SER A 439 -51.52 36.74 -12.90
C SER A 439 -51.79 35.56 -13.85
N LEU A 440 -51.83 34.33 -13.36
CA LEU A 440 -52.16 33.15 -14.17
C LEU A 440 -53.63 32.70 -14.06
N LYS A 441 -54.48 33.40 -13.31
CA LYS A 441 -55.90 33.06 -13.18
C LYS A 441 -56.86 33.83 -14.09
N ARG A 442 -56.38 34.66 -15.03
CA ARG A 442 -57.25 35.40 -15.98
C ARG A 442 -56.86 35.20 -17.42
N ALA A 443 -57.04 34.00 -17.90
CA ALA A 443 -57.44 33.77 -19.30
C ALA A 443 -58.55 32.73 -19.30
N LYS A 444 -59.77 33.14 -19.06
CA LYS A 444 -60.95 32.36 -19.46
C LYS A 444 -60.85 32.20 -20.98
N PRO A 445 -60.96 30.99 -21.51
CA PRO A 445 -61.10 30.85 -22.97
C PRO A 445 -62.40 31.50 -23.40
N ASP A 446 -62.29 32.44 -24.34
CA ASP A 446 -63.42 33.07 -25.04
C ASP A 446 -64.09 32.01 -25.88
N SER A 447 -65.30 31.65 -25.47
CA SER A 447 -66.14 30.58 -26.09
C SER A 447 -66.86 30.98 -27.42
N THR A 448 -66.41 32.03 -28.10
CA THR A 448 -67.08 32.55 -29.30
C THR A 448 -66.16 32.54 -30.53
N ARG A 449 -65.48 31.47 -30.83
CA ARG A 449 -64.80 31.31 -32.12
C ARG A 449 -65.30 30.01 -32.83
N PRO A 450 -65.93 30.11 -33.95
CA PRO A 450 -66.37 28.91 -34.69
C PRO A 450 -65.17 28.14 -35.27
N PRO A 451 -65.26 26.81 -35.42
CA PRO A 451 -64.17 25.97 -35.90
C PRO A 451 -63.79 26.30 -37.35
N PRO A 452 -62.51 26.24 -37.71
CA PRO A 452 -62.09 26.39 -39.13
C PRO A 452 -62.49 25.16 -39.92
N CYS A 453 -63.03 25.42 -41.11
CA CYS A 453 -63.43 24.42 -42.12
C CYS A 453 -62.25 23.56 -42.52
N THR A 454 -62.40 22.25 -42.42
CA THR A 454 -61.53 21.22 -43.00
C THR A 454 -61.75 21.21 -44.53
N ALA A 455 -60.73 21.40 -45.31
CA ALA A 455 -60.67 21.08 -46.73
C ALA A 455 -59.91 19.74 -46.90
N VAL A 456 -60.56 18.77 -47.48
CA VAL A 456 -60.06 17.53 -48.09
C VAL A 456 -60.01 17.80 -49.58
N PRO A 457 -59.15 17.25 -50.40
CA PRO A 457 -58.57 15.94 -50.41
C PRO A 457 -57.09 15.82 -50.18
#